data_83da82b908bc0e25f796d93a59d7dd4b
#
_entry.id   83da82b908bc0e25f796d93a59d7dd4b
#
_cell.length_a   1.000
_cell.length_b   1.000
_cell.length_c   1.000
_cell.angle_alpha   90.00
_cell.angle_beta   90.00
_cell.angle_gamma   90.00
#
_symmetry.space_group_name_H-M   'P 1'
#
loop_
_entity.id
_entity.type
_entity.pdbx_description
1 polymer ?
#
loop_
_entity_poly.entity_id
_entity_poly.type
_entity_poly.pdbx_seq_one_letter_code
_entity_poly.pdbx_strand_id
1 'polypeptide(L)'
;MNPYPNYGPPSNMPIQQPNMPPNMMPQNMMMPPNMMMPQPVQYVFVQDPMAELANCTGVLIKQEPEFFERMTGCETANRYHVFGQSPLGSKYLFKCKEKSGWCMRNCFTSKQREFDMDIIHISSPDQMTNYSKSFANAYKPFRCTICCLCRPEMILSLNDGNVKVGTVRHACTLCNPEFEILDGNDQLKYIVSANCCQAGLIFPNSLCGKCYDVLFEILNPGTNELVGSITRKSAELEEMVTDADSYQINFPQTASPYDKFLILALGLMIDYQYFETDSKSEQEKRRKRGGRSRRY
;
A
#
# COMPACT_ATOMS: atom_id res chain seq x y z
N MET A 1 1.78 14.49 28.36
CA MET A 1 3.00 15.13 27.84
C MET A 1 3.11 14.72 26.38
N ASN A 2 3.08 15.66 25.46
CA ASN A 2 3.01 15.41 24.02
C ASN A 2 4.45 15.22 23.47
N PRO A 3 4.86 14.09 22.92
CA PRO A 3 6.25 13.83 22.52
C PRO A 3 6.61 14.33 21.13
N TYR A 4 5.73 15.05 20.43
CA TYR A 4 6.02 15.55 19.09
C TYR A 4 6.47 17.02 19.11
N PRO A 5 7.59 17.40 18.47
CA PRO A 5 7.96 18.80 18.32
C PRO A 5 6.95 19.51 17.41
N ASN A 6 6.41 20.59 17.92
CA ASN A 6 5.46 21.47 17.25
C ASN A 6 6.20 22.25 16.15
N TYR A 7 6.15 21.81 14.91
CA TYR A 7 6.57 22.62 13.76
C TYR A 7 5.43 23.55 13.38
N GLY A 8 5.49 24.80 13.85
CA GLY A 8 4.63 25.87 13.37
C GLY A 8 4.86 26.14 11.87
N PRO A 9 3.85 26.65 11.15
CA PRO A 9 3.99 26.95 9.73
C PRO A 9 5.05 28.06 9.53
N PRO A 10 5.86 27.98 8.44
CA PRO A 10 6.83 29.04 8.13
C PRO A 10 6.10 30.34 7.86
N SER A 11 6.47 31.37 8.59
CA SER A 11 5.97 32.73 8.42
C SER A 11 6.40 33.26 7.06
N ASN A 12 5.44 33.56 6.19
CA ASN A 12 5.64 34.35 4.98
C ASN A 12 6.02 35.77 5.34
N MET A 13 7.31 36.05 5.36
CA MET A 13 7.77 37.45 5.32
C MET A 13 7.90 37.91 3.85
N PRO A 14 7.27 39.00 3.45
CA PRO A 14 7.50 39.56 2.13
C PRO A 14 8.90 40.15 2.09
N ILE A 15 9.74 39.71 1.17
CA ILE A 15 11.03 40.31 0.86
C ILE A 15 10.76 41.62 0.17
N GLN A 16 11.03 42.75 0.85
CA GLN A 16 11.05 44.08 0.26
C GLN A 16 12.22 44.15 -0.73
N GLN A 17 11.91 44.38 -2.00
CA GLN A 17 12.89 44.73 -3.00
C GLN A 17 13.38 46.19 -2.74
N PRO A 18 14.71 46.45 -2.73
CA PRO A 18 15.20 47.80 -2.67
C PRO A 18 14.93 48.51 -4.00
N ASN A 19 14.23 49.65 -3.92
CA ASN A 19 14.03 50.57 -5.04
C ASN A 19 15.38 51.14 -5.46
N MET A 20 15.90 50.76 -6.62
CA MET A 20 16.99 51.48 -7.29
C MET A 20 16.40 52.49 -8.28
N PRO A 21 16.92 53.73 -8.31
CA PRO A 21 16.47 54.74 -9.27
C PRO A 21 16.93 54.40 -10.71
N PRO A 22 16.10 54.74 -11.74
CA PRO A 22 16.42 54.46 -13.11
C PRO A 22 17.31 55.62 -13.65
N ASN A 23 18.62 55.50 -13.63
CA ASN A 23 19.56 56.23 -14.49
C ASN A 23 20.99 56.18 -13.93
N MET A 24 21.69 55.07 -14.25
CA MET A 24 23.15 55.04 -14.38
C MET A 24 23.53 53.71 -15.02
N MET A 25 23.44 53.66 -16.34
CA MET A 25 24.16 52.63 -17.10
C MET A 25 25.50 53.28 -17.57
N PRO A 26 26.64 52.77 -17.12
CA PRO A 26 27.90 53.01 -17.80
C PRO A 26 27.93 52.14 -19.06
N GLN A 27 28.04 52.78 -20.21
CA GLN A 27 28.35 52.15 -21.47
C GLN A 27 29.79 51.62 -21.42
N ASN A 28 30.00 50.41 -21.94
CA ASN A 28 31.28 49.74 -22.17
C ASN A 28 31.98 49.11 -20.96
N MET A 29 31.50 47.96 -20.55
CA MET A 29 32.38 46.89 -20.05
C MET A 29 32.15 45.64 -20.91
N MET A 30 33.15 45.33 -21.78
CA MET A 30 33.26 44.01 -22.39
C MET A 30 33.37 42.97 -21.28
N MET A 31 32.37 42.10 -21.14
CA MET A 31 32.43 40.95 -20.24
C MET A 31 33.50 39.97 -20.74
N PRO A 32 34.36 39.43 -19.87
CA PRO A 32 35.28 38.39 -20.23
C PRO A 32 34.49 37.11 -20.67
N PRO A 33 34.95 36.34 -21.65
CA PRO A 33 34.18 35.26 -22.30
C PRO A 33 34.07 33.98 -21.49
N ASN A 34 34.10 34.00 -20.15
CA ASN A 34 34.02 32.78 -19.35
C ASN A 34 33.34 32.94 -17.97
N MET A 35 32.35 33.84 -17.85
CA MET A 35 31.42 33.73 -16.71
C MET A 35 30.24 32.86 -17.13
N MET A 36 30.32 31.57 -16.85
CA MET A 36 29.14 30.72 -16.80
C MET A 36 28.15 31.37 -15.81
N MET A 37 27.01 31.84 -16.31
CA MET A 37 25.90 32.22 -15.45
C MET A 37 25.56 31.00 -14.55
N PRO A 38 25.42 31.18 -13.23
CA PRO A 38 24.95 30.12 -12.40
C PRO A 38 23.57 29.68 -12.93
N GLN A 39 23.50 28.42 -13.32
CA GLN A 39 22.23 27.80 -13.76
C GLN A 39 21.21 28.01 -12.64
N PRO A 40 19.97 28.38 -12.94
CA PRO A 40 18.95 28.50 -11.91
C PRO A 40 18.85 27.15 -11.21
N VAL A 41 19.10 27.15 -9.90
CA VAL A 41 18.91 25.97 -9.07
C VAL A 41 17.44 25.61 -9.17
N GLN A 42 17.13 24.57 -9.93
CA GLN A 42 15.80 23.99 -9.94
C GLN A 42 15.59 23.38 -8.55
N TYR A 43 14.83 24.07 -7.72
CA TYR A 43 14.32 23.48 -6.48
C TYR A 43 13.35 22.38 -6.88
N VAL A 44 13.81 21.14 -6.85
CA VAL A 44 12.92 19.99 -6.91
C VAL A 44 12.16 20.00 -5.59
N PHE A 45 10.92 20.44 -5.61
CA PHE A 45 10.01 20.26 -4.50
C PHE A 45 9.84 18.73 -4.30
N VAL A 46 10.58 18.19 -3.35
CA VAL A 46 10.33 16.82 -2.90
C VAL A 46 8.96 16.84 -2.22
N GLN A 47 7.96 16.36 -2.91
CA GLN A 47 6.61 16.24 -2.33
C GLN A 47 6.69 15.23 -1.18
N ASP A 48 6.24 15.66 0.01
CA ASP A 48 6.15 14.78 1.17
C ASP A 48 5.04 13.74 0.94
N PRO A 49 5.36 12.43 0.88
CA PRO A 49 4.38 11.38 0.65
C PRO A 49 3.24 11.38 1.67
N MET A 50 3.55 11.75 2.92
CA MET A 50 2.55 11.82 3.98
C MET A 50 1.60 13.00 3.83
N ALA A 51 2.10 14.15 3.34
CA ALA A 51 1.26 15.32 3.03
C ALA A 51 0.31 14.99 1.85
N GLU A 52 0.77 14.24 0.84
CA GLU A 52 -0.10 13.80 -0.25
C GLU A 52 -1.19 12.85 0.25
N LEU A 53 -0.83 11.87 1.07
CA LEU A 53 -1.78 10.92 1.66
C LEU A 53 -2.78 11.64 2.60
N ALA A 54 -2.36 12.71 3.29
CA ALA A 54 -3.25 13.52 4.13
C ALA A 54 -4.45 14.06 3.35
N ASN A 55 -4.22 14.49 2.10
CA ASN A 55 -5.23 15.08 1.23
C ASN A 55 -6.16 14.04 0.56
N CYS A 56 -5.89 12.75 0.71
CA CYS A 56 -6.71 11.69 0.13
C CYS A 56 -7.90 11.34 1.04
N THR A 57 -9.09 11.22 0.46
CA THR A 57 -10.28 10.67 1.12
C THR A 57 -10.29 9.14 1.08
N GLY A 58 -9.54 8.55 0.16
CA GLY A 58 -9.40 7.11 -0.02
C GLY A 58 -8.24 6.77 -0.93
N VAL A 59 -8.04 5.49 -1.15
CA VAL A 59 -7.07 4.97 -2.14
C VAL A 59 -7.66 3.79 -2.89
N LEU A 60 -7.20 3.63 -4.14
CA LEU A 60 -7.41 2.44 -4.94
C LEU A 60 -6.09 1.68 -5.05
N ILE A 61 -6.05 0.44 -4.59
CA ILE A 61 -4.91 -0.47 -4.74
C ILE A 61 -5.24 -1.39 -5.92
N LYS A 62 -4.33 -1.51 -6.87
CA LYS A 62 -4.40 -2.47 -7.99
C LYS A 62 -3.21 -3.38 -7.96
N GLN A 63 -3.45 -4.69 -7.97
CA GLN A 63 -2.40 -5.69 -8.13
C GLN A 63 -1.94 -5.72 -9.60
N GLU A 64 -0.64 -5.90 -9.83
CA GLU A 64 -0.10 -6.12 -11.18
C GLU A 64 -0.42 -7.56 -11.62
N PRO A 65 -0.96 -7.79 -12.85
CA PRO A 65 -1.32 -9.14 -13.28
C PRO A 65 -0.14 -10.10 -13.33
N GLU A 66 -0.31 -11.30 -12.79
CA GLU A 66 0.73 -12.33 -12.68
C GLU A 66 0.77 -13.25 -13.90
N PHE A 67 1.03 -12.68 -15.06
CA PHE A 67 1.05 -13.43 -16.33
C PHE A 67 2.09 -14.56 -16.34
N PHE A 68 3.24 -14.35 -15.71
CA PHE A 68 4.35 -15.31 -15.70
C PHE A 68 4.04 -16.54 -14.83
N GLU A 69 3.30 -16.39 -13.75
CA GLU A 69 2.91 -17.50 -12.86
C GLU A 69 2.02 -18.51 -13.57
N ARG A 70 1.10 -18.02 -14.39
CA ARG A 70 0.21 -18.90 -15.18
C ARG A 70 0.96 -19.77 -16.16
N MET A 71 2.05 -19.28 -16.73
CA MET A 71 2.86 -20.04 -17.69
C MET A 71 3.80 -21.03 -17.02
N THR A 72 4.43 -20.64 -15.91
CA THR A 72 5.51 -21.43 -15.29
C THR A 72 5.05 -22.21 -14.07
N GLY A 73 3.96 -21.81 -13.43
CA GLY A 73 3.50 -22.35 -12.15
C GLY A 73 4.40 -22.02 -10.96
N CYS A 74 5.30 -21.04 -11.11
CA CYS A 74 6.18 -20.54 -10.05
C CYS A 74 5.65 -19.20 -9.57
N GLU A 75 5.45 -19.02 -8.26
CA GLU A 75 5.02 -17.75 -7.68
C GLU A 75 6.07 -16.66 -7.92
N THR A 76 5.63 -15.54 -8.47
CA THR A 76 6.44 -14.33 -8.68
C THR A 76 6.26 -13.37 -7.48
N ALA A 77 7.05 -12.30 -7.44
CA ALA A 77 6.95 -11.29 -6.39
C ALA A 77 5.78 -10.35 -6.68
N ASN A 78 4.86 -10.21 -5.74
CA ASN A 78 3.70 -9.35 -5.86
C ASN A 78 4.08 -7.88 -6.04
N ARG A 79 3.30 -7.19 -6.86
CA ARG A 79 3.43 -5.76 -7.10
C ARG A 79 2.07 -5.10 -7.06
N TYR A 80 2.00 -3.95 -6.39
CA TYR A 80 0.78 -3.18 -6.29
C TYR A 80 1.02 -1.73 -6.67
N HIS A 81 0.00 -1.14 -7.28
CA HIS A 81 -0.06 0.27 -7.63
C HIS A 81 -1.14 0.93 -6.78
N VAL A 82 -0.77 1.99 -6.08
CA VAL A 82 -1.67 2.71 -5.16
C VAL A 82 -1.99 4.09 -5.71
N PHE A 83 -3.26 4.34 -5.96
CA PHE A 83 -3.77 5.60 -6.46
C PHE A 83 -4.56 6.30 -5.35
N GLY A 84 -4.08 7.48 -4.94
CA GLY A 84 -4.80 8.33 -4.00
C GLY A 84 -6.02 8.94 -4.66
N GLN A 85 -7.12 8.97 -3.93
CA GLN A 85 -8.37 9.58 -4.36
C GLN A 85 -8.65 10.82 -3.54
N SER A 86 -8.93 11.92 -4.21
CA SER A 86 -9.28 13.20 -3.62
C SER A 86 -10.40 13.86 -4.41
N PRO A 87 -11.06 14.90 -3.89
CA PRO A 87 -12.04 15.68 -4.65
C PRO A 87 -11.50 16.28 -5.95
N LEU A 88 -10.17 16.43 -6.05
CA LEU A 88 -9.49 16.98 -7.23
C LEU A 88 -9.15 15.89 -8.29
N GLY A 89 -9.42 14.63 -7.99
CA GLY A 89 -9.14 13.50 -8.88
C GLY A 89 -8.28 12.42 -8.26
N SER A 90 -7.80 11.51 -9.10
CA SER A 90 -6.95 10.37 -8.70
C SER A 90 -5.50 10.65 -9.08
N LYS A 91 -4.57 10.36 -8.16
CA LYS A 91 -3.12 10.52 -8.35
C LYS A 91 -2.40 9.22 -8.00
N TYR A 92 -1.44 8.79 -8.81
CA TYR A 92 -0.56 7.68 -8.48
C TYR A 92 0.38 8.08 -7.35
N LEU A 93 0.31 7.39 -6.21
CA LEU A 93 1.07 7.72 -5.00
C LEU A 93 2.22 6.76 -4.73
N PHE A 94 1.92 5.45 -4.70
CA PHE A 94 2.90 4.46 -4.29
C PHE A 94 2.94 3.27 -5.24
N LYS A 95 4.15 2.73 -5.41
CA LYS A 95 4.41 1.42 -5.96
C LYS A 95 4.90 0.52 -4.83
N CYS A 96 4.20 -0.60 -4.61
CA CYS A 96 4.59 -1.58 -3.60
C CYS A 96 5.20 -2.79 -4.30
N LYS A 97 6.36 -3.25 -3.83
CA LYS A 97 7.12 -4.35 -4.43
C LYS A 97 7.58 -5.33 -3.36
N GLU A 98 7.16 -6.58 -3.49
CA GLU A 98 7.60 -7.67 -2.63
C GLU A 98 9.08 -8.00 -2.87
N LYS A 99 9.85 -8.21 -1.78
CA LYS A 99 11.26 -8.63 -1.78
C LYS A 99 11.46 -10.08 -1.36
N SER A 100 10.41 -10.79 -0.94
CA SER A 100 10.50 -12.16 -0.44
C SER A 100 11.28 -13.07 -1.38
N GLY A 101 12.14 -13.92 -0.82
CA GLY A 101 12.97 -14.85 -1.59
C GLY A 101 12.16 -15.90 -2.35
N TRP A 102 12.66 -16.37 -3.49
CA TRP A 102 12.00 -17.39 -4.32
C TRP A 102 11.64 -18.66 -3.52
N CYS A 103 12.53 -19.16 -2.66
CA CYS A 103 12.29 -20.30 -1.79
C CYS A 103 11.09 -20.08 -0.84
N MET A 104 11.01 -18.89 -0.23
CA MET A 104 9.92 -18.58 0.70
C MET A 104 8.57 -18.59 -0.02
N ARG A 105 8.49 -18.01 -1.22
CA ARG A 105 7.25 -18.00 -2.03
C ARG A 105 6.84 -19.40 -2.47
N ASN A 106 7.79 -20.24 -2.87
CA ASN A 106 7.49 -21.55 -3.45
C ASN A 106 7.48 -22.70 -2.43
N CYS A 107 7.94 -22.50 -1.18
CA CYS A 107 7.96 -23.53 -0.15
C CYS A 107 6.84 -23.40 0.89
N PHE A 108 6.38 -22.18 1.14
CA PHE A 108 5.37 -21.89 2.17
C PHE A 108 4.12 -21.27 1.57
N THR A 109 2.98 -21.42 2.25
CA THR A 109 1.73 -20.76 1.86
C THR A 109 1.81 -19.26 2.16
N SER A 110 1.10 -18.43 1.40
CA SER A 110 1.02 -16.98 1.58
C SER A 110 0.67 -16.57 3.02
N LYS A 111 -0.19 -17.35 3.67
CA LYS A 111 -0.61 -17.12 5.06
C LYS A 111 0.53 -17.25 6.08
N GLN A 112 1.45 -18.19 5.87
CA GLN A 112 2.51 -18.54 6.82
C GLN A 112 3.82 -17.84 6.53
N ARG A 113 4.14 -17.62 5.24
CA ARG A 113 5.44 -17.11 4.80
C ARG A 113 5.74 -15.72 5.34
N GLU A 114 7.02 -15.49 5.52
CA GLU A 114 7.57 -14.15 5.70
C GLU A 114 7.30 -13.32 4.46
N PHE A 115 7.00 -12.05 4.67
CA PHE A 115 6.67 -11.09 3.64
C PHE A 115 7.38 -9.78 3.93
N ASP A 116 8.14 -9.30 2.97
CA ASP A 116 8.85 -8.04 3.02
C ASP A 116 8.50 -7.24 1.78
N MET A 117 7.94 -6.04 1.95
CA MET A 117 7.47 -5.21 0.86
C MET A 117 8.01 -3.79 0.97
N ASP A 118 8.69 -3.35 -0.08
CA ASP A 118 9.05 -1.95 -0.26
C ASP A 118 7.87 -1.14 -0.76
N ILE A 119 7.66 -0.01 -0.12
CA ILE A 119 6.69 1.00 -0.55
C ILE A 119 7.48 2.21 -1.07
N ILE A 120 7.35 2.46 -2.36
CA ILE A 120 8.10 3.48 -3.09
C ILE A 120 7.15 4.62 -3.45
N HIS A 121 7.47 5.84 -3.05
CA HIS A 121 6.69 7.02 -3.42
C HIS A 121 7.00 7.43 -4.86
N ILE A 122 5.94 7.76 -5.62
CA ILE A 122 6.03 8.19 -7.02
C ILE A 122 5.70 9.68 -7.10
N SER A 123 6.72 10.52 -7.14
CA SER A 123 6.56 11.98 -7.24
C SER A 123 6.46 12.48 -8.68
N SER A 124 6.95 11.71 -9.68
CA SER A 124 6.84 12.03 -11.09
C SER A 124 6.64 10.80 -11.97
N PRO A 125 6.01 10.91 -13.16
CA PRO A 125 5.83 9.78 -14.08
C PRO A 125 7.14 9.11 -14.50
N ASP A 126 8.24 9.84 -14.57
CA ASP A 126 9.56 9.32 -14.96
C ASP A 126 10.16 8.38 -13.91
N GLN A 127 9.70 8.43 -12.66
CA GLN A 127 10.14 7.54 -11.59
C GLN A 127 9.50 6.15 -11.64
N MET A 128 8.49 5.94 -12.49
CA MET A 128 7.89 4.62 -12.69
C MET A 128 8.90 3.57 -13.16
N THR A 129 9.91 3.98 -13.91
CA THR A 129 10.93 3.11 -14.53
C THR A 129 12.26 3.06 -13.77
N ASN A 130 12.56 4.06 -12.95
CA ASN A 130 13.83 4.17 -12.22
C ASN A 130 13.71 3.64 -10.79
N TYR A 131 14.81 3.05 -10.28
CA TYR A 131 14.91 2.58 -8.89
C TYR A 131 14.86 3.77 -7.92
N SER A 132 13.67 4.15 -7.50
CA SER A 132 13.49 5.11 -6.43
C SER A 132 13.79 4.44 -5.09
N LYS A 133 14.40 5.18 -4.15
CA LYS A 133 14.64 4.70 -2.79
C LYS A 133 13.29 4.35 -2.14
N SER A 134 13.26 3.25 -1.38
CA SER A 134 12.08 2.88 -0.60
C SER A 134 11.76 4.00 0.41
N PHE A 135 10.50 4.43 0.43
CA PHE A 135 9.99 5.40 1.39
C PHE A 135 9.65 4.70 2.71
N ALA A 136 9.07 3.51 2.61
CA ALA A 136 8.64 2.72 3.73
C ALA A 136 8.75 1.23 3.43
N ASN A 137 8.69 0.44 4.50
CA ASN A 137 8.72 -1.01 4.44
C ASN A 137 7.56 -1.60 5.25
N ALA A 138 6.89 -2.60 4.69
CA ALA A 138 5.88 -3.40 5.36
C ALA A 138 6.41 -4.83 5.53
N TYR A 139 6.68 -5.22 6.76
CA TYR A 139 7.27 -6.52 7.11
C TYR A 139 6.29 -7.39 7.89
N LYS A 140 6.03 -8.59 7.38
CA LYS A 140 5.25 -9.63 8.03
C LYS A 140 6.19 -10.80 8.36
N PRO A 141 6.46 -11.07 9.65
CA PRO A 141 7.28 -12.20 10.04
C PRO A 141 6.63 -13.54 9.71
N PHE A 142 7.46 -14.58 9.55
CA PHE A 142 6.97 -15.94 9.45
C PHE A 142 6.18 -16.31 10.71
N ARG A 143 4.95 -16.78 10.54
CA ARG A 143 4.09 -17.24 11.64
C ARG A 143 3.50 -18.61 11.31
N CYS A 144 3.72 -19.56 12.21
CA CYS A 144 3.07 -20.87 12.14
C CYS A 144 1.63 -20.74 12.66
N THR A 145 0.67 -20.64 11.74
CA THR A 145 -0.74 -20.42 12.08
C THR A 145 -1.48 -21.68 12.56
N ILE A 146 -0.75 -22.77 12.86
CA ILE A 146 -1.35 -24.06 13.29
C ILE A 146 -2.04 -23.95 14.65
N CYS A 147 -1.59 -23.02 15.52
CA CYS A 147 -2.26 -22.74 16.79
C CYS A 147 -2.77 -21.29 16.84
N CYS A 148 -3.90 -21.08 17.49
CA CYS A 148 -4.57 -19.77 17.61
C CYS A 148 -3.70 -18.67 18.28
N LEU A 149 -2.53 -19.02 18.81
CA LEU A 149 -1.63 -18.12 19.51
C LEU A 149 -0.68 -17.35 18.58
N CYS A 150 -0.35 -17.89 17.40
CA CYS A 150 0.60 -17.30 16.46
C CYS A 150 -0.14 -16.60 15.33
N ARG A 151 -0.63 -15.39 15.58
CA ARG A 151 -1.43 -14.65 14.60
C ARG A 151 -0.58 -13.87 13.62
N PRO A 152 -1.01 -13.78 12.37
CA PRO A 152 -0.35 -12.93 11.40
C PRO A 152 -0.37 -11.47 11.84
N GLU A 153 0.77 -10.83 11.75
CA GLU A 153 0.93 -9.39 11.96
C GLU A 153 1.85 -8.81 10.91
N MET A 154 1.68 -7.55 10.60
CA MET A 154 2.53 -6.79 9.68
C MET A 154 2.96 -5.49 10.36
N ILE A 155 4.26 -5.24 10.37
CA ILE A 155 4.87 -4.04 10.95
C ILE A 155 5.15 -3.07 9.80
N LEU A 156 4.70 -1.84 9.94
CA LEU A 156 4.95 -0.76 8.99
C LEU A 156 6.00 0.19 9.56
N SER A 157 7.04 0.45 8.77
CA SER A 157 8.16 1.32 9.16
C SER A 157 8.50 2.30 8.04
N LEU A 158 8.97 3.50 8.39
CA LEU A 158 9.53 4.49 7.48
C LEU A 158 11.07 4.43 7.48
N ASN A 159 11.69 5.01 6.45
CA ASN A 159 13.12 5.19 6.36
C ASN A 159 13.93 3.90 6.60
N ASP A 160 13.66 2.87 5.79
CA ASP A 160 14.34 1.56 5.87
C ASP A 160 14.27 0.90 7.28
N GLY A 161 13.13 1.05 7.97
CA GLY A 161 12.88 0.40 9.26
C GLY A 161 13.26 1.24 10.49
N ASN A 162 13.79 2.43 10.31
CA ASN A 162 14.26 3.27 11.44
C ASN A 162 13.12 3.85 12.29
N VAL A 163 11.93 4.04 11.73
CA VAL A 163 10.78 4.63 12.43
C VAL A 163 9.57 3.71 12.29
N LYS A 164 9.15 3.08 13.38
CA LYS A 164 7.92 2.28 13.42
C LYS A 164 6.71 3.20 13.31
N VAL A 165 5.90 3.01 12.27
CA VAL A 165 4.60 3.70 12.10
C VAL A 165 3.53 3.03 12.95
N GLY A 166 3.52 1.69 12.95
CA GLY A 166 2.59 0.90 13.72
C GLY A 166 2.54 -0.54 13.25
N THR A 167 1.53 -1.26 13.72
CA THR A 167 1.33 -2.69 13.45
C THR A 167 -0.12 -2.95 13.07
N VAL A 168 -0.34 -3.76 12.05
CA VAL A 168 -1.63 -4.36 11.75
C VAL A 168 -1.57 -5.84 12.07
N ARG A 169 -2.53 -6.37 12.81
CA ARG A 169 -2.52 -7.78 13.22
C ARG A 169 -3.91 -8.39 13.15
N HIS A 170 -3.96 -9.68 12.88
CA HIS A 170 -5.20 -10.45 12.90
C HIS A 170 -5.67 -10.65 14.34
N ALA A 171 -6.92 -10.31 14.65
CA ALA A 171 -7.50 -10.47 15.97
C ALA A 171 -7.91 -11.93 16.29
N CYS A 172 -8.17 -12.23 17.57
CA CYS A 172 -8.63 -13.56 18.02
C CYS A 172 -10.16 -13.68 17.89
N THR A 173 -10.63 -14.06 16.73
CA THR A 173 -12.05 -14.27 16.49
C THR A 173 -12.34 -15.71 16.05
N LEU A 174 -13.56 -16.19 16.35
CA LEU A 174 -13.96 -17.56 16.02
C LEU A 174 -14.47 -17.69 14.58
N CYS A 175 -15.11 -16.67 14.05
CA CYS A 175 -15.77 -16.74 12.76
C CYS A 175 -15.39 -15.59 11.82
N ASN A 176 -15.63 -14.36 12.22
CA ASN A 176 -15.41 -13.20 11.36
C ASN A 176 -13.91 -12.87 11.25
N PRO A 177 -13.42 -12.60 10.02
CA PRO A 177 -12.10 -11.99 9.87
C PRO A 177 -12.08 -10.63 10.57
N GLU A 178 -11.17 -10.46 11.52
CA GLU A 178 -11.01 -9.22 12.26
C GLU A 178 -9.54 -8.86 12.40
N PHE A 179 -9.24 -7.58 12.28
CA PHE A 179 -7.90 -7.03 12.38
C PHE A 179 -7.89 -5.85 13.33
N GLU A 180 -6.78 -5.70 14.01
CA GLU A 180 -6.47 -4.55 14.86
C GLU A 180 -5.41 -3.69 14.19
N ILE A 181 -5.62 -2.39 14.18
CA ILE A 181 -4.65 -1.39 13.73
C ILE A 181 -4.11 -0.67 14.96
N LEU A 182 -2.81 -0.82 15.19
CA LEU A 182 -2.07 -0.26 16.32
C LEU A 182 -1.10 0.80 15.82
N ASP A 183 -1.01 1.92 16.51
CA ASP A 183 -0.03 2.96 16.20
C ASP A 183 1.40 2.59 16.62
N GLY A 184 2.35 3.51 16.44
CA GLY A 184 3.76 3.31 16.80
C GLY A 184 4.02 3.04 18.28
N ASN A 185 3.06 3.37 19.16
CA ASN A 185 3.08 3.12 20.59
C ASN A 185 2.27 1.88 21.00
N ASP A 186 1.86 1.06 20.04
CA ASP A 186 1.02 -0.13 20.23
C ASP A 186 -0.38 0.19 20.80
N GLN A 187 -0.89 1.42 20.60
CA GLN A 187 -2.25 1.79 20.98
C GLN A 187 -3.23 1.46 19.87
N LEU A 188 -4.35 0.84 20.23
CA LEU A 188 -5.42 0.46 19.31
C LEU A 188 -6.10 1.70 18.72
N LYS A 189 -6.04 1.85 17.39
CA LYS A 189 -6.61 2.97 16.65
C LYS A 189 -7.91 2.59 15.95
N TYR A 190 -7.97 1.41 15.35
CA TYR A 190 -9.15 0.93 14.63
C TYR A 190 -9.26 -0.58 14.76
N ILE A 191 -10.51 -1.06 14.69
CA ILE A 191 -10.86 -2.47 14.47
C ILE A 191 -11.42 -2.57 13.06
N VAL A 192 -10.96 -3.58 12.30
CA VAL A 192 -11.45 -3.81 10.93
C VAL A 192 -12.00 -5.22 10.86
N SER A 193 -13.28 -5.36 10.53
CA SER A 193 -13.94 -6.65 10.52
C SER A 193 -14.76 -6.89 9.26
N ALA A 194 -14.94 -8.15 8.90
CA ALA A 194 -15.79 -8.57 7.79
C ALA A 194 -16.72 -9.69 8.22
N ASN A 195 -17.91 -9.72 7.67
CA ASN A 195 -18.82 -10.84 7.86
C ASN A 195 -18.29 -12.08 7.10
N CYS A 196 -18.06 -13.19 7.80
CA CYS A 196 -17.54 -14.43 7.21
C CYS A 196 -18.47 -15.08 6.16
N CYS A 197 -19.77 -14.72 6.14
CA CYS A 197 -20.75 -15.26 5.20
C CYS A 197 -20.75 -14.57 3.83
N GLN A 198 -19.82 -13.65 3.55
CA GLN A 198 -19.71 -13.05 2.22
C GLN A 198 -19.22 -14.09 1.19
N ALA A 199 -19.92 -14.20 0.04
CA ALA A 199 -19.59 -15.19 -0.99
C ALA A 199 -18.15 -15.09 -1.50
N GLY A 200 -17.61 -13.87 -1.61
CA GLY A 200 -16.22 -13.64 -1.99
C GLY A 200 -15.19 -14.13 -0.97
N LEU A 201 -15.55 -14.25 0.33
CA LEU A 201 -14.70 -14.84 1.37
C LEU A 201 -14.82 -16.37 1.43
N ILE A 202 -16.02 -16.91 1.21
CA ILE A 202 -16.27 -18.36 1.24
C ILE A 202 -15.60 -19.06 0.04
N PHE A 203 -15.64 -18.41 -1.12
CA PHE A 203 -15.15 -18.94 -2.39
C PHE A 203 -14.17 -17.99 -3.09
N PRO A 204 -13.10 -17.51 -2.45
CA PRO A 204 -12.27 -16.41 -2.94
C PRO A 204 -11.64 -16.68 -4.33
N ASN A 205 -11.34 -17.95 -4.61
CA ASN A 205 -10.63 -18.38 -5.83
C ASN A 205 -11.56 -19.02 -6.88
N SER A 206 -12.89 -18.88 -6.73
CA SER A 206 -13.83 -19.36 -7.72
C SER A 206 -14.30 -18.21 -8.61
N LEU A 207 -14.66 -18.51 -9.85
CA LEU A 207 -15.32 -17.54 -10.75
C LEU A 207 -16.50 -16.86 -10.06
N CYS A 208 -17.30 -17.62 -9.30
CA CYS A 208 -18.44 -17.09 -8.55
C CYS A 208 -18.00 -16.12 -7.43
N GLY A 209 -16.91 -16.44 -6.70
CA GLY A 209 -16.39 -15.58 -5.63
C GLY A 209 -15.80 -14.26 -6.13
N LYS A 210 -15.19 -14.27 -7.31
CA LYS A 210 -14.63 -13.07 -7.96
C LYS A 210 -15.70 -12.09 -8.45
N CYS A 211 -16.93 -12.53 -8.62
CA CYS A 211 -18.07 -11.68 -9.04
C CYS A 211 -18.68 -10.87 -7.90
N TYR A 212 -18.22 -11.04 -6.67
CA TYR A 212 -18.78 -10.35 -5.50
C TYR A 212 -17.74 -9.49 -4.82
N ASP A 213 -18.14 -8.26 -4.52
CA ASP A 213 -17.37 -7.38 -3.64
C ASP A 213 -17.26 -8.02 -2.25
N VAL A 214 -16.11 -7.81 -1.59
CA VAL A 214 -15.91 -8.22 -0.20
C VAL A 214 -15.63 -6.98 0.64
N LEU A 215 -16.49 -6.72 1.59
CA LEU A 215 -16.45 -5.54 2.45
C LEU A 215 -15.82 -5.86 3.80
N PHE A 216 -14.83 -5.08 4.18
CA PHE A 216 -14.26 -4.97 5.53
C PHE A 216 -14.62 -3.59 6.08
N GLU A 217 -15.29 -3.56 7.20
CA GLU A 217 -15.74 -2.36 7.88
C GLU A 217 -14.67 -1.86 8.84
N ILE A 218 -14.33 -0.56 8.78
CA ILE A 218 -13.39 0.09 9.70
C ILE A 218 -14.21 0.72 10.81
N LEU A 219 -13.99 0.25 12.05
CA LEU A 219 -14.75 0.64 13.22
C LEU A 219 -13.87 1.44 14.19
N ASN A 220 -14.48 2.42 14.84
CA ASN A 220 -13.86 3.08 16.00
C ASN A 220 -13.90 2.14 17.21
N PRO A 221 -12.75 1.82 17.84
CA PRO A 221 -12.71 0.83 18.94
C PRO A 221 -13.45 1.26 20.20
N GLY A 222 -13.67 2.57 20.40
CA GLY A 222 -14.39 3.09 21.57
C GLY A 222 -15.90 3.08 21.44
N THR A 223 -16.41 3.35 20.22
CA THR A 223 -17.85 3.51 19.94
C THR A 223 -18.43 2.41 19.09
N ASN A 224 -17.61 1.59 18.43
CA ASN A 224 -17.99 0.63 17.39
C ASN A 224 -18.73 1.27 16.18
N GLU A 225 -18.56 2.57 15.99
CA GLU A 225 -19.13 3.25 14.84
C GLU A 225 -18.35 2.92 13.58
N LEU A 226 -19.07 2.74 12.48
CA LEU A 226 -18.49 2.59 11.15
C LEU A 226 -17.90 3.94 10.70
N VAL A 227 -16.58 3.99 10.52
CA VAL A 227 -15.86 5.23 10.16
C VAL A 227 -15.17 5.17 8.80
N GLY A 228 -15.03 3.98 8.21
CA GLY A 228 -14.42 3.78 6.90
C GLY A 228 -14.62 2.35 6.39
N SER A 229 -14.00 2.03 5.24
CA SER A 229 -14.15 0.70 4.66
C SER A 229 -12.96 0.31 3.79
N ILE A 230 -12.70 -1.01 3.70
CA ILE A 230 -11.83 -1.62 2.69
C ILE A 230 -12.71 -2.59 1.90
N THR A 231 -12.81 -2.40 0.60
CA THR A 231 -13.63 -3.23 -0.28
C THR A 231 -12.74 -3.86 -1.34
N ARG A 232 -12.64 -5.20 -1.36
CA ARG A 232 -12.15 -5.89 -2.55
C ARG A 232 -13.24 -5.80 -3.60
N LYS A 233 -12.89 -5.22 -4.75
CA LYS A 233 -13.84 -5.05 -5.85
C LYS A 233 -14.01 -6.35 -6.61
N SER A 234 -15.24 -6.60 -7.04
CA SER A 234 -15.53 -7.65 -8.00
C SER A 234 -14.70 -7.43 -9.27
N ALA A 235 -14.11 -8.51 -9.78
CA ALA A 235 -13.29 -8.43 -10.99
C ALA A 235 -14.17 -8.04 -12.20
N GLU A 236 -13.74 -7.04 -12.97
CA GLU A 236 -14.29 -6.77 -14.29
C GLU A 236 -13.91 -7.91 -15.25
N LEU A 237 -14.62 -8.03 -16.38
CA LEU A 237 -14.42 -9.14 -17.33
C LEU A 237 -12.95 -9.26 -17.78
N GLU A 238 -12.26 -8.15 -17.97
CA GLU A 238 -10.83 -8.11 -18.32
C GLU A 238 -9.94 -8.53 -17.15
N GLU A 239 -10.25 -8.08 -15.94
CA GLU A 239 -9.53 -8.43 -14.70
C GLU A 239 -9.73 -9.90 -14.32
N MET A 240 -10.91 -10.48 -14.60
CA MET A 240 -11.15 -11.93 -14.42
C MET A 240 -10.21 -12.80 -15.24
N VAL A 241 -9.76 -12.33 -16.40
CA VAL A 241 -8.80 -13.04 -17.25
C VAL A 241 -7.38 -12.88 -16.74
N THR A 242 -7.06 -11.74 -16.13
CA THR A 242 -5.69 -11.41 -15.66
C THR A 242 -5.44 -11.81 -14.21
N ASP A 243 -6.47 -12.22 -13.44
CA ASP A 243 -6.44 -12.50 -11.99
C ASP A 243 -5.95 -11.31 -11.12
N ALA A 244 -6.01 -10.09 -11.65
CA ALA A 244 -5.64 -8.90 -10.91
C ALA A 244 -6.75 -8.50 -9.93
N ASP A 245 -6.41 -8.42 -8.66
CA ASP A 245 -7.34 -7.95 -7.62
C ASP A 245 -7.22 -6.42 -7.43
N SER A 246 -8.34 -5.79 -7.12
CA SER A 246 -8.40 -4.37 -6.82
C SER A 246 -9.11 -4.09 -5.49
N TYR A 247 -8.57 -3.15 -4.72
CA TYR A 247 -9.09 -2.78 -3.40
C TYR A 247 -9.38 -1.29 -3.35
N GLN A 248 -10.62 -0.97 -3.04
CA GLN A 248 -11.05 0.39 -2.74
C GLN A 248 -11.03 0.61 -1.23
N ILE A 249 -10.27 1.58 -0.76
CA ILE A 249 -10.21 1.99 0.64
C ILE A 249 -10.84 3.38 0.78
N ASN A 250 -11.81 3.51 1.67
CA ASN A 250 -12.37 4.78 2.11
C ASN A 250 -11.88 5.05 3.52
N PHE A 251 -11.10 6.11 3.69
CA PHE A 251 -10.49 6.44 4.97
C PHE A 251 -11.47 7.08 5.94
N PRO A 252 -11.32 6.84 7.26
CA PRO A 252 -11.98 7.64 8.27
C PRO A 252 -11.64 9.11 8.10
N GLN A 253 -12.64 10.00 8.23
CA GLN A 253 -12.43 11.46 8.05
C GLN A 253 -11.42 12.04 9.04
N THR A 254 -11.34 11.47 10.25
CA THR A 254 -10.44 11.91 11.32
C THR A 254 -9.07 11.22 11.28
N ALA A 255 -8.84 10.32 10.30
CA ALA A 255 -7.60 9.57 10.22
C ALA A 255 -6.40 10.47 9.89
N SER A 256 -5.35 10.38 10.72
CA SER A 256 -4.07 11.01 10.42
C SER A 256 -3.41 10.37 9.19
N PRO A 257 -2.42 11.01 8.55
CA PRO A 257 -1.68 10.40 7.45
C PRO A 257 -1.06 9.04 7.80
N TYR A 258 -0.58 8.90 9.04
CA TYR A 258 -0.03 7.64 9.55
C TYR A 258 -1.11 6.57 9.71
N ASP A 259 -2.30 6.93 10.20
CA ASP A 259 -3.44 6.00 10.29
C ASP A 259 -3.87 5.53 8.89
N LYS A 260 -3.97 6.46 7.91
CA LYS A 260 -4.27 6.13 6.51
C LYS A 260 -3.25 5.16 5.93
N PHE A 261 -1.98 5.36 6.28
CA PHE A 261 -0.90 4.51 5.80
C PHE A 261 -0.95 3.11 6.43
N LEU A 262 -1.34 2.97 7.70
CA LEU A 262 -1.60 1.69 8.36
C LEU A 262 -2.82 0.97 7.76
N ILE A 263 -3.88 1.71 7.44
CA ILE A 263 -5.08 1.16 6.77
C ILE A 263 -4.72 0.64 5.37
N LEU A 264 -3.86 1.37 4.64
CA LEU A 264 -3.33 0.91 3.35
C LEU A 264 -2.53 -0.40 3.51
N ALA A 265 -1.64 -0.48 4.50
CA ALA A 265 -0.86 -1.70 4.79
C ALA A 265 -1.78 -2.88 5.14
N LEU A 266 -2.90 -2.63 5.86
CA LEU A 266 -3.91 -3.65 6.10
C LEU A 266 -4.58 -4.13 4.81
N GLY A 267 -4.85 -3.24 3.86
CA GLY A 267 -5.38 -3.63 2.54
C GLY A 267 -4.47 -4.64 1.83
N LEU A 268 -3.15 -4.40 1.85
CA LEU A 268 -2.16 -5.35 1.31
C LEU A 268 -2.13 -6.67 2.10
N MET A 269 -2.24 -6.61 3.44
CA MET A 269 -2.26 -7.79 4.28
C MET A 269 -3.51 -8.65 4.06
N ILE A 270 -4.67 -8.05 3.82
CA ILE A 270 -5.93 -8.74 3.52
C ILE A 270 -5.79 -9.56 2.23
N ASP A 271 -5.18 -9.00 1.20
CA ASP A 271 -4.91 -9.71 -0.05
C ASP A 271 -4.11 -10.99 0.21
N TYR A 272 -2.98 -10.87 0.89
CA TYR A 272 -2.14 -12.00 1.27
C TYR A 272 -2.84 -13.08 2.11
N GLN A 273 -3.73 -12.66 3.00
CA GLN A 273 -4.38 -13.60 3.93
C GLN A 273 -5.55 -14.36 3.31
N TYR A 274 -6.27 -13.75 2.39
CA TYR A 274 -7.55 -14.29 1.93
C TYR A 274 -7.66 -14.52 0.44
N PHE A 275 -6.91 -13.77 -0.38
CA PHE A 275 -7.14 -13.75 -1.82
C PHE A 275 -5.95 -14.22 -2.65
N GLU A 276 -4.74 -14.18 -2.13
CA GLU A 276 -3.59 -14.73 -2.81
C GLU A 276 -3.75 -16.25 -2.99
N THR A 277 -3.71 -16.70 -4.23
CA THR A 277 -3.86 -18.12 -4.57
C THR A 277 -2.51 -18.81 -4.52
N ASP A 278 -2.35 -19.81 -3.65
CA ASP A 278 -1.17 -20.66 -3.70
C ASP A 278 -1.16 -21.45 -5.01
N SER A 279 -0.23 -21.16 -5.91
CA SER A 279 -0.07 -21.84 -7.21
C SER A 279 0.01 -23.36 -7.08
N LYS A 280 0.52 -23.87 -5.94
CA LYS A 280 0.56 -25.31 -5.62
C LYS A 280 -0.82 -25.94 -5.41
N SER A 281 -1.71 -25.22 -4.75
CA SER A 281 -3.07 -25.71 -4.51
C SER A 281 -3.85 -25.86 -5.81
N GLU A 282 -3.63 -24.97 -6.77
CA GLU A 282 -4.22 -25.06 -8.10
C GLU A 282 -3.62 -26.18 -8.95
N GLN A 283 -2.30 -26.35 -8.93
CA GLN A 283 -1.65 -27.45 -9.65
C GLN A 283 -2.11 -28.82 -9.11
N GLU A 284 -2.28 -28.95 -7.81
CA GLU A 284 -2.79 -30.19 -7.21
C GLU A 284 -4.25 -30.44 -7.59
N LYS A 285 -5.09 -29.39 -7.63
CA LYS A 285 -6.47 -29.49 -8.14
C LYS A 285 -6.52 -29.88 -9.61
N ARG A 286 -5.63 -29.31 -10.46
CA ARG A 286 -5.51 -29.67 -11.88
C ARG A 286 -5.05 -31.11 -12.06
N ARG A 287 -4.05 -31.58 -11.30
CA ARG A 287 -3.61 -33.00 -11.29
C ARG A 287 -4.73 -33.96 -10.91
N LYS A 288 -5.49 -33.63 -9.85
CA LYS A 288 -6.63 -34.47 -9.41
C LYS A 288 -7.76 -34.50 -10.45
N ARG A 289 -8.01 -33.41 -11.15
CA ARG A 289 -9.00 -33.35 -12.25
C ARG A 289 -8.53 -34.10 -13.49
N GLY A 290 -7.27 -33.96 -13.90
CA GLY A 290 -6.68 -34.65 -15.05
C GLY A 290 -6.52 -36.16 -14.83
N GLY A 291 -6.30 -36.62 -13.58
CA GLY A 291 -6.25 -38.03 -13.22
C GLY A 291 -7.60 -38.75 -13.24
N ARG A 292 -8.71 -38.02 -13.09
CA ARG A 292 -10.07 -38.61 -13.22
C ARG A 292 -10.50 -38.83 -14.66
N SER A 293 -10.01 -38.03 -15.62
CA SER A 293 -10.35 -38.20 -17.06
C SER A 293 -9.64 -39.38 -17.75
N ARG A 294 -8.67 -40.02 -17.13
CA ARG A 294 -7.93 -41.17 -17.70
C ARG A 294 -8.42 -42.55 -17.16
N ARG A 295 -9.52 -42.58 -16.43
CA ARG A 295 -10.10 -43.81 -15.86
C ARG A 295 -11.47 -44.20 -16.44
N TYR A 296 -11.79 -43.71 -17.64
CA TYR A 296 -12.95 -44.16 -18.41
C TYR A 296 -12.50 -44.63 -19.80
#